data_f5c283c1b4dcfe122bdd65c434211bb2
#
_entry.id   f5c283c1b4dcfe122bdd65c434211bb2
#
_cell.length_a   1.000
_cell.length_b   1.000
_cell.length_c   1.000
_cell.angle_alpha   90.00
_cell.angle_beta   90.00
_cell.angle_gamma   90.00
#
_symmetry.space_group_name_H-M   'P 1'
#
loop_
_entity.id
_entity.type
_entity.pdbx_description
1 polymer ?
#
loop_
_entity_poly.entity_id
_entity_poly.type
_entity_poly.pdbx_seq_one_letter_code
_entity_poly.pdbx_strand_id
1 'polypeptide(L)'
;MRLLFLLIVVFLSGCSLFMDKCDSLSGWCVKSQEQEIEHWGNKEEIAKINLIRNEKIQNSLFVKYKEEKRNDFYICGLDPYSGKALVANTLNESYACLESKGYCRGFSC
;
A
#
# COMPACT_ATOMS: atom_id res chain seq x y z
N MET A 1 -36.12 -29.77 -11.48
CA MET A 1 -35.72 -29.46 -10.11
C MET A 1 -34.25 -29.63 -9.85
N ARG A 2 -33.63 -30.72 -10.23
CA ARG A 2 -32.19 -30.91 -10.02
C ARG A 2 -31.32 -29.89 -10.75
N LEU A 3 -31.69 -29.53 -11.96
CA LEU A 3 -30.98 -28.53 -12.74
C LEU A 3 -31.05 -27.15 -12.12
N LEU A 4 -32.20 -26.79 -11.58
CA LEU A 4 -32.42 -25.52 -10.92
C LEU A 4 -31.59 -25.41 -9.64
N PHE A 5 -31.51 -26.51 -8.90
CA PHE A 5 -30.71 -26.58 -7.67
C PHE A 5 -29.21 -26.45 -7.97
N LEU A 6 -28.74 -27.08 -9.03
CA LEU A 6 -27.36 -26.96 -9.48
C LEU A 6 -27.02 -25.55 -9.93
N LEU A 7 -27.93 -24.87 -10.62
CA LEU A 7 -27.76 -23.49 -11.03
C LEU A 7 -27.66 -22.56 -9.81
N ILE A 8 -28.46 -22.75 -8.81
CA ILE A 8 -28.44 -21.95 -7.57
C ILE A 8 -27.11 -22.17 -6.85
N VAL A 9 -26.64 -23.39 -6.76
CA VAL A 9 -25.35 -23.71 -6.10
C VAL A 9 -24.20 -23.04 -6.85
N VAL A 10 -24.23 -23.09 -8.18
CA VAL A 10 -23.20 -22.45 -9.00
C VAL A 10 -23.23 -20.92 -8.82
N PHE A 11 -24.40 -20.33 -8.74
CA PHE A 11 -24.54 -18.90 -8.50
C PHE A 11 -24.00 -18.49 -7.12
N LEU A 12 -24.33 -19.25 -6.10
CA LEU A 12 -23.84 -19.00 -4.73
C LEU A 12 -22.33 -19.16 -4.66
N SER A 13 -21.77 -20.17 -5.31
CA SER A 13 -20.33 -20.38 -5.37
C SER A 13 -19.63 -19.25 -6.12
N GLY A 14 -20.23 -18.75 -7.20
CA GLY A 14 -19.71 -17.62 -7.96
C GLY A 14 -19.65 -16.35 -7.14
N CYS A 15 -20.71 -16.08 -6.40
CA CYS A 15 -20.76 -14.90 -5.50
C CYS A 15 -19.72 -15.00 -4.39
N SER A 16 -19.55 -16.16 -3.80
CA SER A 16 -18.55 -16.38 -2.76
C SER A 16 -17.13 -16.18 -3.30
N LEU A 17 -16.85 -16.67 -4.50
CA LEU A 17 -15.55 -16.47 -5.14
C LEU A 17 -15.24 -14.99 -5.37
N PHE A 18 -16.23 -14.21 -5.78
CA PHE A 18 -16.06 -12.78 -5.96
C PHE A 18 -15.83 -12.06 -4.63
N MET A 19 -16.54 -12.47 -3.60
CA MET A 19 -16.36 -11.90 -2.26
C MET A 19 -15.00 -12.27 -1.66
N ASP A 20 -14.53 -13.48 -1.89
CA ASP A 20 -13.23 -13.94 -1.39
C ASP A 20 -12.07 -13.19 -2.01
N LYS A 21 -12.23 -12.70 -3.20
CA LYS A 21 -11.20 -11.88 -3.85
C LYS A 21 -11.11 -10.47 -3.29
N CYS A 22 -12.11 -10.01 -2.59
CA CYS A 22 -12.12 -8.75 -1.87
C CYS A 22 -11.86 -7.51 -2.72
N ASP A 23 -10.94 -7.61 -3.64
CA ASP A 23 -10.46 -6.53 -4.49
C ASP A 23 -11.37 -6.26 -5.68
N SER A 24 -12.19 -7.23 -6.07
CA SER A 24 -12.94 -7.14 -7.33
C SER A 24 -14.27 -6.43 -7.18
N LEU A 25 -15.06 -6.78 -6.17
CA LEU A 25 -16.41 -6.26 -6.04
C LEU A 25 -16.55 -5.12 -5.06
N SER A 26 -16.02 -5.33 -3.88
CA SER A 26 -16.20 -4.37 -2.81
C SER A 26 -15.05 -3.38 -2.72
N GLY A 27 -13.88 -3.76 -3.15
CA GLY A 27 -12.67 -2.98 -2.92
C GLY A 27 -12.37 -2.79 -1.43
N TRP A 28 -13.26 -3.22 -0.55
CA TRP A 28 -13.09 -3.01 0.88
C TRP A 28 -11.93 -3.81 1.44
N CYS A 29 -11.65 -4.96 0.87
CA CYS A 29 -10.47 -5.74 1.27
C CYS A 29 -9.18 -5.04 0.92
N VAL A 30 -9.13 -4.38 -0.23
CA VAL A 30 -7.99 -3.55 -0.60
C VAL A 30 -7.87 -2.36 0.33
N LYS A 31 -9.00 -1.74 0.68
CA LYS A 31 -9.03 -0.62 1.63
C LYS A 31 -8.69 -1.04 3.05
N SER A 32 -9.19 -2.19 3.49
CA SER A 32 -8.92 -2.69 4.83
C SER A 32 -7.47 -3.16 4.99
N GLN A 33 -6.82 -3.46 3.89
CA GLN A 33 -5.41 -3.85 3.85
C GLN A 33 -4.53 -2.70 3.36
N GLU A 34 -4.88 -1.50 3.77
CA GLU A 34 -4.08 -0.34 3.49
C GLU A 34 -2.65 -0.57 3.99
N GLN A 35 -1.69 -0.44 3.08
CA GLN A 35 -0.30 -0.75 3.37
C GLN A 35 0.31 0.35 4.21
N GLU A 36 1.13 -0.03 5.17
CA GLU A 36 1.80 0.94 6.04
C GLU A 36 2.60 1.96 5.24
N ILE A 37 3.23 1.53 4.16
CA ILE A 37 4.01 2.41 3.30
C ILE A 37 3.20 3.59 2.74
N GLU A 38 1.89 3.43 2.58
CA GLU A 38 1.01 4.49 2.07
C GLU A 38 0.78 5.60 3.10
N HIS A 39 0.96 5.30 4.37
CA HIS A 39 0.83 6.28 5.44
C HIS A 39 2.05 7.20 5.57
N TRP A 40 3.13 6.87 4.92
CA TRP A 40 4.37 7.62 4.98
C TRP A 40 4.63 8.37 3.68
N GLY A 41 5.09 9.59 3.80
CA GLY A 41 5.42 10.40 2.65
C GLY A 41 6.59 11.34 2.91
N ASN A 42 7.35 11.63 1.87
CA ASN A 42 8.37 12.66 1.88
C ASN A 42 7.81 13.89 1.17
N LYS A 43 7.38 14.85 1.95
CA LYS A 43 6.69 16.05 1.47
C LYS A 43 7.53 16.87 0.49
N GLU A 44 8.83 16.98 0.76
CA GLU A 44 9.76 17.72 -0.09
C GLU A 44 9.92 17.08 -1.46
N GLU A 45 10.10 15.77 -1.48
CA GLU A 45 10.23 15.03 -2.74
C GLU A 45 8.94 15.07 -3.56
N ILE A 46 7.80 14.91 -2.90
CA ILE A 46 6.50 15.00 -3.56
C ILE A 46 6.29 16.39 -4.15
N ALA A 47 6.65 17.43 -3.42
CA ALA A 47 6.53 18.80 -3.90
C ALA A 47 7.41 19.05 -5.12
N LYS A 48 8.64 18.55 -5.11
CA LYS A 48 9.54 18.66 -6.26
C LYS A 48 8.97 17.96 -7.51
N ILE A 49 8.41 16.77 -7.33
CA ILE A 49 7.81 16.02 -8.42
C ILE A 49 6.59 16.75 -8.97
N ASN A 50 5.77 17.33 -8.10
CA ASN A 50 4.58 18.06 -8.50
C ASN A 50 4.88 19.35 -9.28
N LEU A 51 6.09 19.91 -9.15
CA LEU A 51 6.52 21.06 -9.93
C LEU A 51 6.84 20.73 -11.38
N ILE A 52 6.98 19.46 -11.71
CA ILE A 52 7.31 19.02 -13.05
C ILE A 52 6.04 19.02 -13.90
N ARG A 53 6.05 19.78 -14.99
CA ARG A 53 4.87 19.95 -15.86
C ARG A 53 4.68 18.83 -16.86
N ASN A 54 5.75 18.11 -17.20
CA ASN A 54 5.66 16.99 -18.13
C ASN A 54 5.10 15.77 -17.41
N GLU A 55 3.88 15.39 -17.75
CA GLU A 55 3.17 14.29 -17.13
C GLU A 55 3.93 12.95 -17.19
N LYS A 56 4.56 12.68 -18.33
CA LYS A 56 5.32 11.46 -18.52
C LYS A 56 6.52 11.36 -17.60
N ILE A 57 7.25 12.46 -17.45
CA ILE A 57 8.39 12.56 -16.54
C ILE A 57 7.92 12.53 -15.09
N GLN A 58 6.85 13.24 -14.79
CA GLN A 58 6.26 13.27 -13.46
C GLN A 58 5.88 11.85 -12.99
N ASN A 59 5.19 11.11 -13.85
CA ASN A 59 4.79 9.74 -13.54
C ASN A 59 5.99 8.81 -13.31
N SER A 60 7.04 8.93 -14.12
CA SER A 60 8.24 8.13 -13.95
C SER A 60 8.97 8.45 -12.63
N LEU A 61 8.96 9.70 -12.22
CA LEU A 61 9.56 10.14 -10.97
C LEU A 61 8.74 9.65 -9.77
N PHE A 62 7.41 9.60 -9.87
CA PHE A 62 6.57 9.01 -8.82
C PHE A 62 6.83 7.51 -8.67
N VAL A 63 6.99 6.79 -9.78
CA VAL A 63 7.33 5.36 -9.73
C VAL A 63 8.67 5.17 -9.03
N LYS A 64 9.67 5.94 -9.39
CA LYS A 64 10.98 5.91 -8.75
C LYS A 64 10.90 6.24 -7.25
N TYR A 65 10.13 7.25 -6.91
CA TYR A 65 9.89 7.64 -5.52
C TYR A 65 9.29 6.49 -4.70
N LYS A 66 8.30 5.81 -5.26
CA LYS A 66 7.67 4.67 -4.58
C LYS A 66 8.65 3.52 -4.34
N GLU A 67 9.51 3.24 -5.30
CA GLU A 67 10.53 2.21 -5.18
C GLU A 67 11.56 2.57 -4.12
N GLU A 68 12.05 3.80 -4.11
CA GLU A 68 12.98 4.29 -3.11
C GLU A 68 12.37 4.25 -1.72
N LYS A 69 11.12 4.63 -1.58
CA LYS A 69 10.39 4.56 -0.31
C LYS A 69 10.31 3.13 0.20
N ARG A 70 9.99 2.18 -0.67
CA ARG A 70 9.95 0.76 -0.31
C ARG A 70 11.31 0.27 0.16
N ASN A 71 12.37 0.62 -0.55
CA ASN A 71 13.72 0.25 -0.17
C ASN A 71 14.11 0.84 1.18
N ASP A 72 13.74 2.09 1.43
CA ASP A 72 14.01 2.76 2.70
C ASP A 72 13.29 2.07 3.87
N PHE A 73 12.08 1.56 3.65
CA PHE A 73 11.38 0.76 4.65
C PHE A 73 12.19 -0.48 5.02
N TYR A 74 12.69 -1.22 4.04
CA TYR A 74 13.51 -2.40 4.30
C TYR A 74 14.83 -2.04 4.97
N ILE A 75 15.47 -0.96 4.56
CA ILE A 75 16.71 -0.48 5.20
C ILE A 75 16.46 -0.14 6.66
N CYS A 76 15.33 0.45 6.98
CA CYS A 76 14.95 0.78 8.35
C CYS A 76 14.39 -0.42 9.11
N GLY A 77 14.33 -1.59 8.50
CA GLY A 77 13.88 -2.82 9.15
C GLY A 77 12.38 -2.88 9.38
N LEU A 78 11.59 -2.27 8.50
CA LEU A 78 10.14 -2.23 8.60
C LEU A 78 9.50 -2.85 7.36
N ASP A 79 8.49 -3.69 7.58
CA ASP A 79 7.70 -4.24 6.47
C ASP A 79 6.80 -3.15 5.90
N PRO A 80 6.94 -2.81 4.60
CA PRO A 80 6.13 -1.76 4.00
C PRO A 80 4.64 -2.07 3.93
N TYR A 81 4.27 -3.33 4.06
CA TYR A 81 2.88 -3.77 3.96
C TYR A 81 2.22 -3.86 5.33
N SER A 82 2.79 -4.61 6.25
CA SER A 82 2.20 -4.85 7.55
C SER A 82 2.58 -3.82 8.61
N GLY A 83 3.65 -3.07 8.39
CA GLY A 83 4.17 -2.14 9.37
C GLY A 83 4.87 -2.79 10.55
N LYS A 84 5.20 -4.07 10.44
CA LYS A 84 5.91 -4.81 11.50
C LYS A 84 7.41 -4.69 11.34
N ALA A 85 8.10 -4.70 12.46
CA ALA A 85 9.56 -4.73 12.44
C ALA A 85 10.07 -6.07 11.90
N LEU A 86 10.98 -6.01 10.93
CA LEU A 86 11.56 -7.20 10.29
C LEU A 86 12.78 -7.72 11.02
N VAL A 87 13.43 -6.88 11.81
CA VAL A 87 14.60 -7.20 12.58
C VAL A 87 14.33 -6.93 14.06
N ALA A 88 15.28 -7.24 14.93
CA ALA A 88 15.15 -7.06 16.38
C ALA A 88 15.09 -5.57 16.82
N ASN A 89 14.69 -4.70 15.94
CA ASN A 89 14.47 -3.27 16.23
C ASN A 89 13.10 -3.06 16.85
N THR A 90 12.98 -2.04 17.67
CA THR A 90 11.67 -1.55 18.08
C THR A 90 11.03 -0.77 16.93
N LEU A 91 9.70 -0.69 16.93
CA LEU A 91 8.98 0.13 15.96
C LEU A 91 9.43 1.60 16.02
N ASN A 92 9.73 2.10 17.21
CA ASN A 92 10.20 3.47 17.39
C ASN A 92 11.53 3.71 16.69
N GLU A 93 12.45 2.75 16.73
CA GLU A 93 13.73 2.82 16.01
C GLU A 93 13.53 2.84 14.51
N SER A 94 12.65 1.99 14.00
CA SER A 94 12.31 1.96 12.58
C SER A 94 11.68 3.26 12.12
N TYR A 95 10.78 3.82 12.91
CA TYR A 95 10.14 5.10 12.61
C TYR A 95 11.16 6.25 12.64
N ALA A 96 12.05 6.27 13.63
CA ALA A 96 13.12 7.27 13.69
C ALA A 96 14.03 7.19 12.47
N CYS A 97 14.33 5.97 12.01
CA CYS A 97 15.09 5.74 10.79
C CYS A 97 14.42 6.37 9.57
N LEU A 98 13.11 6.14 9.40
CA LEU A 98 12.35 6.73 8.30
C LEU A 98 12.29 8.25 8.39
N GLU A 99 12.08 8.79 9.58
CA GLU A 99 12.06 10.23 9.80
C GLU A 99 13.41 10.87 9.47
N SER A 100 14.51 10.21 9.79
CA SER A 100 15.85 10.69 9.45
C SER A 100 16.08 10.76 7.94
N LYS A 101 15.33 9.99 7.15
CA LYS A 101 15.37 10.02 5.69
C LYS A 101 14.41 11.03 5.08
N GLY A 102 13.69 11.77 5.92
CA GLY A 102 12.76 12.80 5.47
C GLY A 102 11.32 12.37 5.34
N TYR A 103 10.99 11.15 5.72
CA TYR A 103 9.60 10.69 5.71
C TYR A 103 8.86 11.11 6.97
N CYS A 104 7.56 11.32 6.83
CA CYS A 104 6.68 11.55 7.97
C CYS A 104 5.40 10.75 7.77
N ARG A 105 4.77 10.40 8.88
CA ARG A 105 3.60 9.53 8.89
C ARG A 105 2.31 10.33 9.04
N GLY A 106 1.36 10.07 8.14
CA GLY A 106 0.03 10.64 8.22
C GLY A 106 0.00 12.15 8.04
N PHE A 107 -0.86 12.78 8.80
CA PHE A 107 -1.09 14.21 8.71
C PHE A 107 -0.11 15.05 9.55
N SER A 108 0.81 14.42 10.23
CA SER A 108 1.81 15.11 11.04
C SER A 108 2.86 15.84 10.19
N CYS A 109 2.79 15.65 8.89
CA CYS A 109 3.61 16.40 7.97
C CYS A 109 2.99 17.80 7.75
#